data_71ff62cc2fcb2302ca7c04a906d68dd3
#
_entry.id   71ff62cc2fcb2302ca7c04a906d68dd3
#
_cell.length_a   1.000
_cell.length_b   1.000
_cell.length_c   1.000
_cell.angle_alpha   90.00
_cell.angle_beta   90.00
_cell.angle_gamma   90.00
#
_symmetry.space_group_name_H-M   'P 1'
#
loop_
_entity.id
_entity.type
_entity.pdbx_description
1 polymer ?
#
loop_
_entity_poly.entity_id
_entity_poly.type
_entity_poly.pdbx_seq_one_letter_code
_entity_poly.pdbx_strand_id
1 'polypeptide(L)'
;MRAFQPYASLERYIGRRLLALLAALALTDVAIVLSASLSTALMSTASGADVVRARAIEILNDEGQPVLVATADERQNGALWVGAGNGQGGISLSTDAAGHGLLVVNTATGAPLVSLVSSDQEGGALQVYNAAGEQLAYLGASAVGSGHLALQSAVGNLLIAAGEDEGSGLLMANNAAGVNIFLAGADSSQNGGLLINSRTGENLIYAGAGAGGNGGLHVNAANGTHLVFLGADGQRNGAVGIWDRNGAGSVLQK
;
A
#
# COMPACT_ATOMS: atom_id res chain seq x y z
N MET A 1 -87.13 5.39 -49.41
CA MET A 1 -85.94 4.59 -49.15
C MET A 1 -84.81 5.59 -48.88
N ARG A 2 -84.37 5.68 -47.62
CA ARG A 2 -83.18 6.46 -47.20
C ARG A 2 -81.99 5.53 -47.15
N ALA A 3 -81.03 5.73 -48.00
CA ALA A 3 -79.80 4.97 -48.02
C ALA A 3 -78.96 5.37 -46.84
N PHE A 4 -78.51 4.35 -46.02
CA PHE A 4 -77.64 4.46 -44.93
C PHE A 4 -76.20 4.73 -45.44
N GLN A 5 -75.58 5.84 -45.05
CA GLN A 5 -74.18 6.13 -45.31
C GLN A 5 -73.40 6.17 -43.99
N PRO A 6 -73.06 5.04 -43.38
CA PRO A 6 -72.20 5.05 -42.15
C PRO A 6 -70.72 4.85 -42.41
N TYR A 7 -70.29 4.46 -43.59
CA TYR A 7 -68.88 4.02 -43.80
C TYR A 7 -67.89 5.13 -44.10
N ALA A 8 -68.33 6.26 -44.72
CA ALA A 8 -67.39 7.32 -45.11
C ALA A 8 -66.81 8.15 -43.95
N SER A 9 -67.42 8.12 -42.78
CA SER A 9 -66.90 8.80 -41.58
C SER A 9 -65.88 7.93 -40.84
N LEU A 10 -66.02 6.62 -40.84
CA LEU A 10 -65.13 5.65 -40.17
C LEU A 10 -63.79 5.53 -40.93
N GLU A 11 -63.84 5.44 -42.27
CA GLU A 11 -62.65 5.44 -43.09
C GLU A 11 -61.78 6.70 -42.92
N ARG A 12 -62.42 7.88 -42.85
CA ARG A 12 -61.70 9.13 -42.60
C ARG A 12 -61.09 9.22 -41.19
N TYR A 13 -61.76 8.63 -40.20
CA TYR A 13 -61.27 8.62 -38.83
C TYR A 13 -60.10 7.62 -38.66
N ILE A 14 -60.19 6.44 -39.25
CA ILE A 14 -59.12 5.43 -39.24
C ILE A 14 -57.92 5.94 -40.03
N GLY A 15 -58.13 6.52 -41.21
CA GLY A 15 -57.05 7.07 -42.01
C GLY A 15 -56.27 8.20 -41.33
N ARG A 16 -56.98 9.10 -40.62
CA ARG A 16 -56.30 10.18 -39.86
C ARG A 16 -55.51 9.65 -38.64
N ARG A 17 -56.00 8.64 -37.95
CA ARG A 17 -55.26 8.03 -36.85
C ARG A 17 -54.06 7.22 -37.33
N LEU A 18 -54.19 6.48 -38.41
CA LEU A 18 -53.10 5.76 -39.02
C LEU A 18 -52.02 6.71 -39.53
N LEU A 19 -52.38 7.81 -40.16
CA LEU A 19 -51.45 8.84 -40.62
C LEU A 19 -50.73 9.52 -39.45
N ALA A 20 -51.44 9.78 -38.33
CA ALA A 20 -50.85 10.35 -37.14
C ALA A 20 -49.89 9.37 -36.44
N LEU A 21 -50.22 8.06 -36.43
CA LEU A 21 -49.35 7.02 -35.90
C LEU A 21 -48.09 6.84 -36.74
N LEU A 22 -48.21 6.81 -38.07
CA LEU A 22 -47.08 6.75 -38.99
C LEU A 22 -46.20 8.00 -38.93
N ALA A 23 -46.76 9.17 -38.74
CA ALA A 23 -46.01 10.40 -38.53
C ALA A 23 -45.28 10.39 -37.17
N ALA A 24 -45.90 9.88 -36.11
CA ALA A 24 -45.27 9.74 -34.82
C ALA A 24 -44.12 8.72 -34.85
N LEU A 25 -44.30 7.54 -35.54
CA LEU A 25 -43.23 6.57 -35.74
C LEU A 25 -42.05 7.16 -36.54
N ALA A 26 -42.34 7.87 -37.65
CA ALA A 26 -41.30 8.50 -38.45
C ALA A 26 -40.52 9.56 -37.67
N LEU A 27 -41.18 10.31 -36.78
CA LEU A 27 -40.53 11.30 -35.92
C LEU A 27 -39.66 10.66 -34.86
N THR A 28 -40.05 9.49 -34.29
CA THR A 28 -39.23 8.74 -33.35
C THR A 28 -38.00 8.13 -34.01
N ASP A 29 -38.13 7.56 -35.21
CA ASP A 29 -37.02 7.02 -35.97
C ASP A 29 -36.02 8.13 -36.38
N VAL A 30 -36.50 9.29 -36.81
CA VAL A 30 -35.65 10.46 -37.09
C VAL A 30 -34.95 10.97 -35.84
N ALA A 31 -35.62 10.98 -34.68
CA ALA A 31 -35.00 11.38 -33.41
C ALA A 31 -33.92 10.41 -32.95
N ILE A 32 -34.14 9.11 -33.13
CA ILE A 32 -33.14 8.07 -32.80
C ILE A 32 -31.93 8.16 -33.75
N VAL A 33 -32.18 8.34 -35.05
CA VAL A 33 -31.09 8.50 -36.04
C VAL A 33 -30.31 9.79 -35.82
N LEU A 34 -31.00 10.89 -35.48
CA LEU A 34 -30.31 12.15 -35.15
C LEU A 34 -29.51 12.06 -33.87
N SER A 35 -30.01 11.39 -32.83
CA SER A 35 -29.26 11.21 -31.57
C SER A 35 -28.05 10.30 -31.76
N ALA A 36 -28.19 9.22 -32.54
CA ALA A 36 -27.09 8.33 -32.87
C ALA A 36 -26.04 9.02 -33.76
N SER A 37 -26.48 9.82 -34.77
CA SER A 37 -25.54 10.55 -35.62
C SER A 37 -24.88 11.74 -34.91
N LEU A 38 -25.56 12.39 -33.98
CA LEU A 38 -24.96 13.46 -33.16
C LEU A 38 -23.89 12.90 -32.19
N SER A 39 -24.14 11.75 -31.58
CA SER A 39 -23.14 11.09 -30.75
C SER A 39 -21.95 10.57 -31.56
N THR A 40 -22.17 10.08 -32.77
CA THR A 40 -21.08 9.64 -33.67
C THR A 40 -20.33 10.85 -34.25
N ALA A 41 -21.01 11.96 -34.57
CA ALA A 41 -20.37 13.18 -35.05
C ALA A 41 -19.55 13.90 -33.97
N LEU A 42 -19.99 13.86 -32.72
CA LEU A 42 -19.19 14.35 -31.57
C LEU A 42 -17.95 13.49 -31.31
N MET A 43 -17.99 12.19 -31.63
CA MET A 43 -16.81 11.32 -31.57
C MET A 43 -15.90 11.46 -32.80
N SER A 44 -16.44 11.82 -33.99
CA SER A 44 -15.63 11.87 -35.22
C SER A 44 -14.93 13.21 -35.47
N THR A 45 -15.26 14.28 -34.74
CA THR A 45 -14.57 15.58 -34.86
C THR A 45 -13.29 15.68 -34.03
N ALA A 46 -12.90 14.63 -33.33
CA ALA A 46 -11.60 14.49 -32.71
C ALA A 46 -10.51 14.01 -33.70
N SER A 47 -10.57 14.44 -34.97
CA SER A 47 -9.54 14.14 -35.96
C SER A 47 -8.30 15.00 -35.67
N GLY A 48 -7.30 14.39 -35.08
CA GLY A 48 -5.97 14.99 -34.93
C GLY A 48 -5.39 15.04 -33.52
N ALA A 49 -6.14 14.69 -32.48
CA ALA A 49 -5.59 14.48 -31.16
C ALA A 49 -6.21 13.21 -30.58
N ASP A 50 -5.41 12.16 -30.41
CA ASP A 50 -5.78 10.91 -29.72
C ASP A 50 -6.09 11.12 -28.24
N VAL A 51 -6.79 12.21 -27.90
CA VAL A 51 -7.06 12.64 -26.52
C VAL A 51 -8.55 12.84 -26.31
N VAL A 52 -9.14 12.08 -25.37
CA VAL A 52 -10.49 12.33 -24.87
C VAL A 52 -10.41 13.37 -23.74
N ARG A 53 -11.11 14.49 -23.89
CA ARG A 53 -11.23 15.52 -22.85
C ARG A 53 -12.64 15.46 -22.26
N ALA A 54 -12.76 15.01 -21.04
CA ALA A 54 -14.01 14.89 -20.31
C ALA A 54 -13.81 15.35 -18.85
N ARG A 55 -14.90 15.78 -18.20
CA ARG A 55 -14.88 16.08 -16.76
C ARG A 55 -14.91 14.82 -15.91
N ALA A 56 -15.53 13.75 -16.42
CA ALA A 56 -15.56 12.43 -15.85
C ALA A 56 -15.65 11.38 -16.96
N ILE A 57 -15.10 10.21 -16.72
CA ILE A 57 -15.24 9.01 -17.55
C ILE A 57 -15.73 7.90 -16.61
N GLU A 58 -16.85 7.27 -16.96
CA GLU A 58 -17.42 6.14 -16.24
C GLU A 58 -17.56 4.95 -17.18
N ILE A 59 -17.18 3.77 -16.70
CA ILE A 59 -17.49 2.49 -17.34
C ILE A 59 -18.45 1.77 -16.42
N LEU A 60 -19.59 1.36 -16.97
CA LEU A 60 -20.64 0.67 -16.26
C LEU A 60 -20.62 -0.83 -16.63
N ASN A 61 -21.02 -1.69 -15.69
CA ASN A 61 -21.33 -3.09 -15.98
C ASN A 61 -22.73 -3.21 -16.62
N ASP A 62 -23.14 -4.44 -16.96
CA ASP A 62 -24.44 -4.72 -17.58
C ASP A 62 -25.65 -4.37 -16.67
N GLU A 63 -25.41 -4.20 -15.37
CA GLU A 63 -26.41 -3.80 -14.37
C GLU A 63 -26.47 -2.26 -14.19
N GLY A 64 -25.66 -1.51 -14.93
CA GLY A 64 -25.57 -0.05 -14.86
C GLY A 64 -24.77 0.48 -13.66
N GLN A 65 -23.99 -0.37 -12.99
CA GLN A 65 -23.14 0.02 -11.88
C GLN A 65 -21.76 0.45 -12.38
N PRO A 66 -21.16 1.53 -11.88
CA PRO A 66 -19.83 1.95 -12.27
C PRO A 66 -18.78 0.94 -11.79
N VAL A 67 -17.89 0.50 -12.69
CA VAL A 67 -16.75 -0.37 -12.41
C VAL A 67 -15.42 0.34 -12.63
N LEU A 68 -15.43 1.47 -13.32
CA LEU A 68 -14.31 2.40 -13.42
C LEU A 68 -14.84 3.83 -13.43
N VAL A 69 -14.23 4.69 -12.63
CA VAL A 69 -14.53 6.13 -12.60
C VAL A 69 -13.22 6.91 -12.64
N ALA A 70 -13.04 7.77 -13.62
CA ALA A 70 -11.99 8.76 -13.66
C ALA A 70 -12.62 10.15 -13.56
N THR A 71 -12.27 10.93 -12.57
CA THR A 71 -12.90 12.24 -12.29
C THR A 71 -11.93 13.18 -11.57
N ALA A 72 -12.37 14.40 -11.31
CA ALA A 72 -11.72 15.28 -10.35
C ALA A 72 -12.48 15.23 -9.02
N ASP A 73 -11.76 15.29 -7.91
CA ASP A 73 -12.34 15.44 -6.58
C ASP A 73 -12.89 16.87 -6.37
N GLU A 74 -13.43 17.13 -5.17
CA GLU A 74 -13.97 18.45 -4.80
C GLU A 74 -12.92 19.58 -4.82
N ARG A 75 -11.63 19.22 -4.76
CA ARG A 75 -10.49 20.14 -4.83
C ARG A 75 -9.89 20.26 -6.23
N GLN A 76 -10.53 19.65 -7.23
CA GLN A 76 -10.10 19.61 -8.65
C GLN A 76 -8.83 18.75 -8.87
N ASN A 77 -8.49 17.86 -7.95
CA ASN A 77 -7.44 16.88 -8.14
C ASN A 77 -7.97 15.66 -8.89
N GLY A 78 -7.11 15.03 -9.70
CA GLY A 78 -7.49 13.83 -10.43
C GLY A 78 -7.67 12.63 -9.51
N ALA A 79 -8.73 11.86 -9.75
CA ALA A 79 -9.01 10.59 -9.07
C ALA A 79 -9.39 9.51 -10.09
N LEU A 80 -8.91 8.30 -9.86
CA LEU A 80 -9.29 7.10 -10.60
C LEU A 80 -9.73 6.03 -9.60
N TRP A 81 -10.90 5.47 -9.81
CA TRP A 81 -11.42 4.35 -9.04
C TRP A 81 -11.72 3.18 -9.97
N VAL A 82 -11.32 1.98 -9.57
CA VAL A 82 -11.64 0.72 -10.24
C VAL A 82 -12.23 -0.22 -9.20
N GLY A 83 -13.49 -0.57 -9.36
CA GLY A 83 -14.24 -1.35 -8.39
C GLY A 83 -14.74 -2.68 -8.90
N ALA A 84 -15.27 -3.48 -7.99
CA ALA A 84 -16.07 -4.65 -8.31
C ALA A 84 -17.49 -4.23 -8.73
N GLY A 85 -18.20 -5.11 -9.45
CA GLY A 85 -19.53 -4.85 -9.93
C GLY A 85 -20.60 -4.59 -8.85
N ASN A 86 -20.28 -4.79 -7.58
CA ASN A 86 -21.14 -4.44 -6.44
C ASN A 86 -20.86 -3.03 -5.88
N GLY A 87 -20.00 -2.24 -6.54
CA GLY A 87 -19.65 -0.89 -6.13
C GLY A 87 -18.73 -0.81 -4.90
N GLN A 88 -18.22 -1.94 -4.42
CA GLN A 88 -17.32 -2.01 -3.25
C GLN A 88 -15.95 -2.52 -3.64
N GLY A 89 -14.97 -2.22 -2.81
CA GLY A 89 -13.60 -2.68 -2.99
C GLY A 89 -12.90 -2.03 -4.18
N GLY A 90 -11.76 -2.59 -4.54
CA GLY A 90 -11.05 -2.21 -5.75
C GLY A 90 -9.79 -1.40 -5.51
N ILE A 91 -9.42 -0.61 -6.50
CA ILE A 91 -8.22 0.21 -6.50
C ILE A 91 -8.63 1.68 -6.61
N SER A 92 -8.01 2.53 -5.83
CA SER A 92 -8.12 3.98 -5.99
C SER A 92 -6.76 4.62 -6.18
N LEU A 93 -6.70 5.58 -7.11
CA LEU A 93 -5.60 6.52 -7.30
C LEU A 93 -6.17 7.91 -7.05
N SER A 94 -5.57 8.66 -6.16
CA SER A 94 -6.03 10.00 -5.81
C SER A 94 -4.90 10.85 -5.26
N THR A 95 -5.22 12.01 -4.77
CA THR A 95 -4.33 12.83 -3.98
C THR A 95 -4.97 13.15 -2.63
N ASP A 96 -4.16 13.39 -1.63
CA ASP A 96 -4.62 13.88 -0.34
C ASP A 96 -4.95 15.39 -0.39
N ALA A 97 -5.26 15.96 0.78
CA ALA A 97 -5.57 17.38 0.93
C ALA A 97 -4.44 18.33 0.55
N ALA A 98 -3.19 17.88 0.64
CA ALA A 98 -1.99 18.64 0.30
C ALA A 98 -1.55 18.43 -1.16
N GLY A 99 -2.19 17.50 -1.88
CA GLY A 99 -1.88 17.16 -3.27
C GLY A 99 -0.90 15.99 -3.42
N HIS A 100 -0.56 15.28 -2.33
CA HIS A 100 0.33 14.12 -2.41
C HIS A 100 -0.38 12.92 -3.04
N GLY A 101 0.35 12.14 -3.82
CA GLY A 101 -0.17 10.95 -4.49
C GLY A 101 -0.52 9.82 -3.52
N LEU A 102 -1.66 9.19 -3.76
CA LEU A 102 -2.18 8.05 -3.00
C LEU A 102 -2.65 6.97 -3.94
N LEU A 103 -2.19 5.73 -3.74
CA LEU A 103 -2.76 4.52 -4.35
C LEU A 103 -3.21 3.60 -3.23
N VAL A 104 -4.44 3.12 -3.29
CA VAL A 104 -4.97 2.15 -2.32
C VAL A 104 -5.58 0.96 -3.05
N VAL A 105 -5.23 -0.24 -2.59
CA VAL A 105 -5.91 -1.49 -2.97
C VAL A 105 -6.73 -1.95 -1.77
N ASN A 106 -8.02 -2.14 -1.96
CA ASN A 106 -8.95 -2.47 -0.90
C ASN A 106 -9.44 -3.93 -0.99
N THR A 107 -9.92 -4.43 0.13
CA THR A 107 -10.76 -5.64 0.17
C THR A 107 -12.08 -5.41 -0.55
N ALA A 108 -12.84 -6.48 -0.78
CA ALA A 108 -14.22 -6.38 -1.28
C ALA A 108 -15.18 -5.62 -0.33
N THR A 109 -14.78 -5.38 0.91
CA THR A 109 -15.56 -4.62 1.91
C THR A 109 -15.06 -3.18 2.07
N GLY A 110 -14.07 -2.75 1.27
CA GLY A 110 -13.53 -1.39 1.29
C GLY A 110 -12.41 -1.13 2.30
N ALA A 111 -11.96 -2.15 3.05
CA ALA A 111 -10.80 -1.99 3.94
C ALA A 111 -9.48 -2.02 3.13
N PRO A 112 -8.50 -1.15 3.42
CA PRO A 112 -7.23 -1.13 2.71
C PRO A 112 -6.44 -2.43 2.97
N LEU A 113 -5.84 -2.99 1.90
CA LEU A 113 -4.88 -4.09 1.93
C LEU A 113 -3.46 -3.62 1.62
N VAL A 114 -3.34 -2.71 0.66
CA VAL A 114 -2.08 -2.11 0.26
C VAL A 114 -2.28 -0.64 0.03
N SER A 115 -1.38 0.19 0.51
CA SER A 115 -1.32 1.61 0.16
C SER A 115 0.08 2.04 -0.24
N LEU A 116 0.16 2.89 -1.26
CA LEU A 116 1.33 3.69 -1.58
C LEU A 116 0.96 5.14 -1.27
N VAL A 117 1.68 5.75 -0.38
CA VAL A 117 1.43 7.12 0.09
C VAL A 117 2.68 7.96 -0.06
N SER A 118 2.51 9.26 -0.21
CA SER A 118 3.59 10.24 -0.13
C SER A 118 3.20 11.37 0.80
N SER A 119 4.19 11.97 1.45
CA SER A 119 4.02 13.16 2.29
C SER A 119 5.24 14.06 2.18
N ASP A 120 5.09 15.36 2.47
CA ASP A 120 6.21 16.30 2.48
C ASP A 120 7.17 16.06 3.64
N GLN A 121 6.71 15.42 4.71
CA GLN A 121 7.48 15.22 5.94
C GLN A 121 8.18 13.87 5.97
N GLU A 122 7.53 12.82 5.48
CA GLU A 122 8.01 11.43 5.61
C GLU A 122 8.45 10.82 4.26
N GLY A 123 8.20 11.52 3.12
CA GLY A 123 8.50 10.98 1.80
C GLY A 123 7.49 9.91 1.35
N GLY A 124 7.94 8.90 0.62
CA GLY A 124 7.08 7.83 0.11
C GLY A 124 7.08 6.60 0.99
N ALA A 125 5.93 5.91 1.08
CA ALA A 125 5.80 4.65 1.80
C ALA A 125 4.88 3.65 1.10
N LEU A 126 5.25 2.38 1.20
CA LEU A 126 4.39 1.23 0.91
C LEU A 126 3.94 0.62 2.24
N GLN A 127 2.65 0.45 2.41
CA GLN A 127 2.05 -0.17 3.58
C GLN A 127 1.21 -1.38 3.16
N VAL A 128 1.29 -2.45 3.91
CA VAL A 128 0.50 -3.68 3.70
C VAL A 128 -0.25 -3.98 4.98
N TYR A 129 -1.54 -4.29 4.83
CA TYR A 129 -2.46 -4.53 5.95
C TYR A 129 -3.06 -5.93 5.84
N ASN A 130 -3.53 -6.47 6.97
CA ASN A 130 -4.39 -7.64 6.98
C ASN A 130 -5.88 -7.23 6.74
N ALA A 131 -6.76 -8.22 6.63
CA ALA A 131 -8.19 -7.97 6.44
C ALA A 131 -8.88 -7.28 7.64
N ALA A 132 -8.24 -7.25 8.81
CA ALA A 132 -8.70 -6.54 10.00
C ALA A 132 -8.26 -5.07 10.03
N GLY A 133 -7.45 -4.64 9.04
CA GLY A 133 -6.91 -3.27 8.95
C GLY A 133 -5.63 -3.05 9.76
N GLU A 134 -5.02 -4.11 10.29
CA GLU A 134 -3.77 -4.00 11.03
C GLU A 134 -2.58 -4.01 10.06
N GLN A 135 -1.65 -3.10 10.24
CA GLN A 135 -0.45 -2.99 9.42
C GLN A 135 0.48 -4.18 9.66
N LEU A 136 0.82 -4.89 8.59
CA LEU A 136 1.75 -6.03 8.61
C LEU A 136 3.14 -5.66 8.12
N ALA A 137 3.23 -4.73 7.17
CA ALA A 137 4.50 -4.28 6.62
C ALA A 137 4.47 -2.78 6.32
N TYR A 138 5.61 -2.16 6.53
CA TYR A 138 5.92 -0.79 6.14
C TYR A 138 7.28 -0.77 5.44
N LEU A 139 7.36 -0.12 4.30
CA LEU A 139 8.60 0.19 3.61
C LEU A 139 8.52 1.64 3.13
N GLY A 140 9.37 2.50 3.67
CA GLY A 140 9.29 3.92 3.35
C GLY A 140 10.37 4.73 4.02
N ALA A 141 10.15 6.03 4.11
CA ALA A 141 11.01 6.90 4.87
C ALA A 141 10.62 6.90 6.36
N SER A 142 11.60 6.99 7.23
CA SER A 142 11.40 7.25 8.66
C SER A 142 11.10 8.73 8.90
N ALA A 143 10.73 9.08 10.13
CA ALA A 143 10.51 10.48 10.53
C ALA A 143 11.74 11.39 10.36
N VAL A 144 12.93 10.81 10.23
CA VAL A 144 14.18 11.55 9.95
C VAL A 144 14.57 11.52 8.48
N GLY A 145 13.72 10.97 7.60
CA GLY A 145 13.91 10.91 6.15
C GLY A 145 14.76 9.76 5.64
N SER A 146 15.17 8.84 6.50
CA SER A 146 15.97 7.66 6.13
C SER A 146 15.10 6.48 5.73
N GLY A 147 15.63 5.56 4.93
CA GLY A 147 14.90 4.34 4.56
C GLY A 147 14.61 3.45 5.77
N HIS A 148 13.35 2.99 5.87
CA HIS A 148 12.88 2.15 6.97
C HIS A 148 12.02 0.99 6.45
N LEU A 149 12.29 -0.22 6.95
CA LEU A 149 11.45 -1.42 6.79
C LEU A 149 10.98 -1.87 8.16
N ALA A 150 9.68 -2.11 8.32
CA ALA A 150 9.12 -2.75 9.49
C ALA A 150 8.17 -3.88 9.07
N LEU A 151 8.30 -5.04 9.72
CA LEU A 151 7.34 -6.14 9.63
C LEU A 151 6.72 -6.36 11.01
N GLN A 152 5.42 -6.50 11.06
CA GLN A 152 4.64 -6.62 12.28
C GLN A 152 3.84 -7.93 12.30
N SER A 153 3.53 -8.41 13.48
CA SER A 153 2.58 -9.51 13.65
C SER A 153 1.15 -9.03 13.41
N ALA A 154 0.22 -9.98 13.27
CA ALA A 154 -1.21 -9.69 13.15
C ALA A 154 -1.83 -8.98 14.38
N VAL A 155 -1.09 -8.81 15.46
CA VAL A 155 -1.48 -8.06 16.67
C VAL A 155 -0.63 -6.80 16.88
N GLY A 156 0.07 -6.35 15.83
CA GLY A 156 0.83 -5.10 15.85
C GLY A 156 2.22 -5.15 16.51
N ASN A 157 2.70 -6.32 16.97
CA ASN A 157 4.04 -6.41 17.53
C ASN A 157 5.10 -6.33 16.41
N LEU A 158 6.09 -5.46 16.56
CA LEU A 158 7.22 -5.37 15.65
C LEU A 158 8.05 -6.68 15.70
N LEU A 159 8.18 -7.35 14.55
CA LEU A 159 8.95 -8.59 14.41
C LEU A 159 10.32 -8.36 13.79
N ILE A 160 10.39 -7.55 12.74
CA ILE A 160 11.64 -7.20 12.04
C ILE A 160 11.64 -5.71 11.77
N ALA A 161 12.76 -5.07 12.00
CA ALA A 161 13.02 -3.72 11.50
C ALA A 161 14.41 -3.64 10.86
N ALA A 162 14.49 -2.87 9.78
CA ALA A 162 15.75 -2.49 9.16
C ALA A 162 15.66 -1.01 8.78
N GLY A 163 16.72 -0.26 9.03
CA GLY A 163 16.72 1.18 8.75
C GLY A 163 17.94 1.85 9.35
N GLU A 164 17.76 3.07 9.74
CA GLU A 164 18.76 3.90 10.39
C GLU A 164 18.42 4.09 11.86
N ASP A 165 19.44 4.06 12.70
CA ASP A 165 19.41 4.46 14.10
C ASP A 165 20.62 5.37 14.36
N GLU A 166 20.36 6.60 14.75
CA GLU A 166 21.38 7.63 15.03
C GLU A 166 22.45 7.79 13.91
N GLY A 167 22.02 7.73 12.62
CA GLY A 167 22.90 7.85 11.46
C GLY A 167 23.58 6.56 11.02
N SER A 168 23.22 5.42 11.62
CA SER A 168 23.83 4.13 11.35
C SER A 168 22.79 3.09 10.92
N GLY A 169 23.21 2.15 10.07
CA GLY A 169 22.33 1.06 9.65
C GLY A 169 22.06 0.08 10.79
N LEU A 170 20.80 -0.29 10.95
CA LEU A 170 20.32 -1.24 11.94
C LEU A 170 19.46 -2.33 11.28
N LEU A 171 19.65 -3.57 11.70
CA LEU A 171 18.74 -4.69 11.47
C LEU A 171 18.40 -5.36 12.80
N MET A 172 17.11 -5.50 13.08
CA MET A 172 16.62 -6.02 14.34
C MET A 172 15.55 -7.09 14.09
N ALA A 173 15.52 -8.12 14.94
CA ALA A 173 14.39 -9.05 15.03
C ALA A 173 13.96 -9.24 16.49
N ASN A 174 12.65 -9.28 16.70
CA ASN A 174 12.02 -9.49 17.98
C ASN A 174 11.26 -10.83 17.98
N ASN A 175 11.11 -11.42 19.16
CA ASN A 175 10.20 -12.55 19.34
C ASN A 175 8.73 -12.10 19.44
N ALA A 176 7.80 -13.05 19.53
CA ALA A 176 6.37 -12.76 19.62
C ALA A 176 5.97 -11.94 20.88
N ALA A 177 6.83 -11.87 21.90
CA ALA A 177 6.62 -11.06 23.10
C ALA A 177 7.20 -9.63 22.94
N GLY A 178 7.74 -9.28 21.77
CA GLY A 178 8.36 -7.98 21.52
C GLY A 178 9.78 -7.83 22.07
N VAL A 179 10.38 -8.93 22.57
CA VAL A 179 11.74 -8.90 23.07
C VAL A 179 12.71 -9.00 21.91
N ASN A 180 13.71 -8.10 21.86
CA ASN A 180 14.77 -8.16 20.86
C ASN A 180 15.63 -9.41 21.06
N ILE A 181 15.68 -10.26 20.02
CA ILE A 181 16.48 -11.51 20.03
C ILE A 181 17.66 -11.45 19.07
N PHE A 182 17.69 -10.50 18.18
CA PHE A 182 18.75 -10.29 17.20
C PHE A 182 18.89 -8.81 16.90
N LEU A 183 20.12 -8.31 16.89
CA LEU A 183 20.43 -6.96 16.45
C LEU A 183 21.80 -6.97 15.75
N ALA A 184 21.83 -6.38 14.56
CA ALA A 184 23.07 -6.12 13.81
C ALA A 184 23.07 -4.67 13.35
N GLY A 185 24.14 -3.94 13.62
CA GLY A 185 24.23 -2.53 13.30
C GLY A 185 25.53 -1.93 13.79
N ALA A 186 25.61 -0.60 13.78
CA ALA A 186 26.73 0.10 14.37
C ALA A 186 26.42 0.51 15.83
N ASP A 187 27.45 0.54 16.66
CA ASP A 187 27.37 1.11 17.99
C ASP A 187 27.51 2.67 17.96
N SER A 188 27.41 3.29 19.12
CA SER A 188 27.57 4.77 19.23
C SER A 188 28.94 5.29 18.80
N SER A 189 29.93 4.42 18.63
CA SER A 189 31.26 4.72 18.09
C SER A 189 31.38 4.39 16.61
N GLN A 190 30.28 4.06 15.93
CA GLN A 190 30.20 3.68 14.52
C GLN A 190 30.91 2.35 14.19
N ASN A 191 31.12 1.48 15.17
CA ASN A 191 31.66 0.15 14.93
C ASN A 191 30.54 -0.86 14.71
N GLY A 192 30.74 -1.79 13.78
CA GLY A 192 29.78 -2.87 13.55
C GLY A 192 29.69 -3.83 14.73
N GLY A 193 28.45 -4.21 15.08
CA GLY A 193 28.15 -5.16 16.14
C GLY A 193 27.01 -6.10 15.77
N LEU A 194 27.06 -7.28 16.36
CA LEU A 194 26.02 -8.31 16.31
C LEU A 194 25.69 -8.75 17.73
N LEU A 195 24.40 -8.69 18.09
CA LEU A 195 23.88 -9.23 19.35
C LEU A 195 22.89 -10.34 19.05
N ILE A 196 22.99 -11.42 19.80
CA ILE A 196 21.98 -12.47 19.89
C ILE A 196 21.58 -12.58 21.35
N ASN A 197 20.31 -12.37 21.63
CA ASN A 197 19.78 -12.39 22.99
C ASN A 197 18.93 -13.64 23.24
N SER A 198 18.75 -13.96 24.50
CA SER A 198 17.80 -14.95 24.96
C SER A 198 16.35 -14.53 24.65
N ARG A 199 15.40 -15.42 24.85
CA ARG A 199 13.96 -15.10 24.73
C ARG A 199 13.48 -14.02 25.71
N THR A 200 14.27 -13.72 26.75
CA THR A 200 13.99 -12.77 27.82
C THR A 200 14.84 -11.51 27.72
N GLY A 201 15.72 -11.44 26.69
CA GLY A 201 16.49 -10.23 26.36
C GLY A 201 17.93 -10.24 26.93
N GLU A 202 18.34 -11.29 27.65
CA GLU A 202 19.72 -11.38 28.10
C GLU A 202 20.66 -11.62 26.91
N ASN A 203 21.79 -10.91 26.89
CA ASN A 203 22.78 -11.06 25.83
C ASN A 203 23.49 -12.42 25.92
N LEU A 204 23.33 -13.27 24.92
CA LEU A 204 23.97 -14.57 24.80
C LEU A 204 25.24 -14.51 23.97
N ILE A 205 25.21 -13.76 22.87
CA ILE A 205 26.35 -13.56 21.97
C ILE A 205 26.48 -12.09 21.63
N TYR A 206 27.67 -11.57 21.78
CA TYR A 206 28.08 -10.30 21.24
C TYR A 206 29.32 -10.51 20.35
N ALA A 207 29.26 -10.05 19.12
CA ALA A 207 30.41 -9.96 18.22
C ALA A 207 30.53 -8.53 17.70
N GLY A 208 31.65 -7.85 17.96
CA GLY A 208 31.80 -6.45 17.58
C GLY A 208 33.08 -5.86 18.11
N ALA A 209 33.19 -4.54 18.05
CA ALA A 209 34.35 -3.84 18.63
C ALA A 209 34.08 -3.51 20.10
N GLY A 210 35.08 -3.71 20.93
CA GLY A 210 35.10 -3.22 22.31
C GLY A 210 35.47 -1.75 22.40
N ALA A 211 35.51 -1.21 23.64
CA ALA A 211 35.78 0.21 23.91
C ALA A 211 37.08 0.76 23.32
N GLY A 212 38.03 -0.07 22.93
CA GLY A 212 39.27 0.31 22.24
C GLY A 212 39.23 0.15 20.73
N GLY A 213 38.06 -0.14 20.13
CA GLY A 213 37.91 -0.42 18.70
C GLY A 213 38.42 -1.79 18.24
N ASN A 214 38.84 -2.63 19.17
CA ASN A 214 39.33 -3.99 18.90
C ASN A 214 38.18 -4.97 18.80
N GLY A 215 38.22 -5.89 17.82
CA GLY A 215 37.18 -6.91 17.64
C GLY A 215 37.16 -7.93 18.79
N GLY A 216 35.97 -8.33 19.18
CA GLY A 216 35.74 -9.35 20.18
C GLY A 216 34.47 -10.15 19.92
N LEU A 217 34.51 -11.41 20.39
CA LEU A 217 33.35 -12.29 20.49
C LEU A 217 33.16 -12.67 21.94
N HIS A 218 31.99 -12.43 22.49
CA HIS A 218 31.57 -12.80 23.80
C HIS A 218 30.47 -13.84 23.74
N VAL A 219 30.55 -14.90 24.52
CA VAL A 219 29.48 -15.86 24.73
C VAL A 219 29.14 -15.88 26.22
N ASN A 220 27.89 -15.67 26.54
CA ASN A 220 27.39 -15.58 27.91
C ASN A 220 26.35 -16.66 28.16
N ALA A 221 26.24 -17.07 29.43
CA ALA A 221 25.10 -17.84 29.91
C ALA A 221 23.83 -16.94 29.98
N ALA A 222 22.66 -17.55 30.03
CA ALA A 222 21.38 -16.82 30.12
C ALA A 222 21.21 -15.99 31.40
N ASN A 223 22.06 -16.16 32.39
CA ASN A 223 22.12 -15.33 33.60
C ASN A 223 23.16 -14.20 33.52
N GLY A 224 23.75 -13.97 32.35
CA GLY A 224 24.74 -12.92 32.09
C GLY A 224 26.18 -13.29 32.46
N THR A 225 26.44 -14.50 32.97
CA THR A 225 27.81 -14.95 33.27
C THR A 225 28.59 -15.14 31.97
N HIS A 226 29.77 -14.52 31.87
CA HIS A 226 30.68 -14.74 30.76
C HIS A 226 31.17 -16.21 30.74
N LEU A 227 31.10 -16.84 29.58
CA LEU A 227 31.57 -18.20 29.35
C LEU A 227 32.79 -18.24 28.44
N VAL A 228 32.79 -17.45 27.38
CA VAL A 228 33.88 -17.38 26.38
C VAL A 228 34.15 -15.95 25.98
N PHE A 229 35.40 -15.59 25.86
CA PHE A 229 35.88 -14.40 25.19
C PHE A 229 36.95 -14.77 24.15
N LEU A 230 36.79 -14.28 22.95
CA LEU A 230 37.80 -14.30 21.88
C LEU A 230 37.99 -12.88 21.40
N GLY A 231 39.19 -12.33 21.42
CA GLY A 231 39.39 -10.96 20.99
C GLY A 231 40.82 -10.46 21.22
N ALA A 232 40.94 -9.15 21.33
CA ALA A 232 42.20 -8.52 21.67
C ALA A 232 42.14 -7.96 23.10
N ASP A 233 43.29 -8.06 23.80
CA ASP A 233 43.45 -7.40 25.09
C ASP A 233 43.65 -5.87 24.93
N GLY A 234 43.81 -5.16 26.06
CA GLY A 234 44.06 -3.72 26.09
C GLY A 234 45.39 -3.28 25.42
N GLN A 235 46.26 -4.20 25.13
CA GLN A 235 47.54 -3.98 24.42
C GLN A 235 47.46 -4.42 22.96
N ARG A 236 46.28 -4.84 22.49
CA ARG A 236 46.01 -5.36 21.12
C ARG A 236 46.61 -6.72 20.82
N ASN A 237 46.99 -7.51 21.85
CA ASN A 237 47.36 -8.88 21.65
C ASN A 237 46.10 -9.78 21.62
N GLY A 238 46.22 -10.93 20.95
CA GLY A 238 45.16 -11.93 20.97
C GLY A 238 44.94 -12.49 22.38
N ALA A 239 43.66 -12.57 22.79
CA ALA A 239 43.26 -13.10 24.08
C ALA A 239 42.12 -14.11 23.90
N VAL A 240 42.15 -15.18 24.70
CA VAL A 240 41.10 -16.20 24.83
C VAL A 240 40.77 -16.36 26.28
N GLY A 241 39.53 -16.11 26.67
CA GLY A 241 39.02 -16.30 28.02
C GLY A 241 37.97 -17.41 28.08
N ILE A 242 38.02 -18.23 29.11
CA ILE A 242 37.04 -19.28 29.35
C ILE A 242 36.71 -19.27 30.86
N TRP A 243 35.41 -19.30 31.16
CA TRP A 243 34.89 -19.30 32.52
C TRP A 243 33.85 -20.44 32.71
N ASP A 244 33.73 -20.93 33.88
CA ASP A 244 32.67 -21.85 34.27
C ASP A 244 31.36 -21.08 34.56
N ARG A 245 30.29 -21.83 34.84
CA ARG A 245 28.97 -21.28 35.16
C ARG A 245 28.94 -20.39 36.42
N ASN A 246 29.96 -20.44 37.27
CA ASN A 246 30.06 -19.64 38.49
C ASN A 246 30.94 -18.40 38.28
N GLY A 247 31.47 -18.21 37.07
CA GLY A 247 32.36 -17.12 36.74
C GLY A 247 33.83 -17.34 37.10
N ALA A 248 34.20 -18.56 37.52
CA ALA A 248 35.59 -18.92 37.74
C ALA A 248 36.23 -19.34 36.41
N GLY A 249 37.36 -18.74 36.04
CA GLY A 249 37.98 -18.99 34.74
C GLY A 249 39.37 -18.41 34.61
N SER A 250 39.90 -18.45 33.40
CA SER A 250 41.22 -17.91 33.06
C SER A 250 41.21 -17.26 31.67
N VAL A 251 42.14 -16.32 31.49
CA VAL A 251 42.40 -15.67 30.21
C VAL A 251 43.81 -16.01 29.77
N LEU A 252 43.96 -16.56 28.57
CA LEU A 252 45.25 -16.73 27.90
C LEU A 252 45.52 -15.50 27.06
N GLN A 253 46.64 -14.86 27.32
CA GLN A 253 47.19 -13.70 26.61
C GLN A 253 48.61 -14.00 26.17
N LYS A 254 49.02 -13.41 25.05
CA LYS A 254 50.40 -13.56 24.58
C LYS A 254 51.09 -12.19 24.52
#